data_502a0c2676aa13eaf0a22c872255c662
#
_entry.id   502a0c2676aa13eaf0a22c872255c662
#
_cell.length_a   1.000
_cell.length_b   1.000
_cell.length_c   1.000
_cell.angle_alpha   90.00
_cell.angle_beta   90.00
_cell.angle_gamma   90.00
#
_symmetry.space_group_name_H-M   'P 1'
#
loop_
_entity.id
_entity.type
_entity.pdbx_description
1 polymer ?
#
loop_
_entity_poly.entity_id
_entity_poly.type
_entity_poly.pdbx_seq_one_letter_code
_entity_poly.pdbx_strand_id
1 'polypeptide(L)'
;MDEVTLGERLASLPTAGIEGSIIDGVPRTMNDGEGSGVAPTDALSIYDQMVHHRGVILIPTRDSEQGRFNFKCNQGATFGMTQLLYSDAIVGFLTDFARQTEHRPEILLSFGFVPKFENRVRLINWLIQDPGNDVVAHEQAFVSKLSDSEPELKRKLMLELYKKVIDGVADLGYPLSIHLEAPYGVSSPAFETFAEMLAYWAPDKN
;
A
#
# COMPACT_ATOMS: atom_id res chain seq x y z
N MET A 1 7.53 10.13 -18.33
CA MET A 1 8.18 11.43 -17.94
C MET A 1 9.67 11.25 -18.16
N ASP A 2 10.31 12.15 -18.87
CA ASP A 2 11.76 12.10 -19.04
C ASP A 2 12.51 12.45 -17.74
N GLU A 3 13.80 12.13 -17.70
CA GLU A 3 14.65 12.27 -16.52
C GLU A 3 14.78 13.73 -16.05
N VAL A 4 14.90 14.67 -16.98
CA VAL A 4 15.05 16.10 -16.65
C VAL A 4 13.79 16.62 -15.96
N THR A 5 12.63 16.39 -16.57
CA THR A 5 11.33 16.81 -16.01
C THR A 5 11.07 16.17 -14.64
N LEU A 6 11.43 14.89 -14.44
CA LEU A 6 11.27 14.22 -13.17
C LEU A 6 12.21 14.84 -12.12
N GLY A 7 13.47 15.06 -12.46
CA GLY A 7 14.45 15.71 -11.58
C GLY A 7 14.01 17.09 -11.12
N GLU A 8 13.54 17.95 -12.05
CA GLU A 8 13.03 19.29 -11.72
C GLU A 8 11.83 19.23 -10.73
N ARG A 9 10.90 18.31 -10.95
CA ARG A 9 9.76 18.13 -10.03
C ARG A 9 10.20 17.66 -8.66
N LEU A 10 11.07 16.66 -8.56
CA LEU A 10 11.56 16.15 -7.29
C LEU A 10 12.38 17.22 -6.54
N ALA A 11 13.20 18.00 -7.22
CA ALA A 11 13.94 19.10 -6.63
C ALA A 11 13.04 20.20 -6.04
N SER A 12 11.81 20.34 -6.51
CA SER A 12 10.85 21.32 -5.98
C SER A 12 10.14 20.86 -4.68
N LEU A 13 10.14 19.57 -4.35
CA LEU A 13 9.40 19.03 -3.21
C LEU A 13 9.89 19.60 -1.86
N PRO A 14 11.20 19.66 -1.56
CA PRO A 14 11.67 20.22 -0.29
C PRO A 14 11.28 21.70 -0.13
N THR A 15 11.29 22.48 -1.23
CA THR A 15 10.86 23.90 -1.22
C THR A 15 9.38 24.04 -0.89
N ALA A 16 8.56 23.04 -1.24
CA ALA A 16 7.15 22.95 -0.90
C ALA A 16 6.89 22.33 0.48
N GLY A 17 7.94 21.98 1.25
CA GLY A 17 7.81 21.33 2.54
C GLY A 17 7.43 19.84 2.44
N ILE A 18 7.67 19.21 1.31
CA ILE A 18 7.37 17.80 1.07
C ILE A 18 8.66 17.00 1.25
N GLU A 19 8.72 16.15 2.25
CA GLU A 19 9.91 15.37 2.62
C GLU A 19 9.96 13.99 1.96
N GLY A 20 8.84 13.50 1.46
CA GLY A 20 8.73 12.17 0.87
C GLY A 20 7.80 12.08 -0.33
N SER A 21 7.98 11.07 -1.14
CA SER A 21 7.14 10.79 -2.30
C SER A 21 7.05 9.29 -2.58
N ILE A 22 5.90 8.86 -3.09
CA ILE A 22 5.73 7.51 -3.64
C ILE A 22 6.18 7.52 -5.08
N ILE A 23 7.13 6.65 -5.41
CA ILE A 23 7.63 6.46 -6.75
C ILE A 23 6.95 5.24 -7.35
N ASP A 24 6.00 5.48 -8.23
CA ASP A 24 5.21 4.44 -8.89
C ASP A 24 5.22 4.64 -10.41
N GLY A 25 4.84 3.60 -11.14
CA GLY A 25 4.77 3.62 -12.61
C GLY A 25 3.72 2.68 -13.16
N VAL A 26 3.21 3.04 -14.31
CA VAL A 26 2.26 2.18 -15.05
C VAL A 26 2.99 0.95 -15.59
N PRO A 27 2.42 -0.27 -15.46
CA PRO A 27 2.99 -1.47 -16.06
C PRO A 27 3.25 -1.27 -17.56
N ARG A 28 4.40 -1.72 -18.05
CA ARG A 28 4.82 -1.58 -19.45
C ARG A 28 3.83 -2.16 -20.46
N THR A 29 3.00 -3.11 -20.04
CA THR A 29 1.99 -3.77 -20.89
C THR A 29 0.84 -2.86 -21.32
N MET A 30 0.70 -1.65 -20.75
CA MET A 30 -0.35 -0.70 -21.12
C MET A 30 0.08 0.37 -22.12
N ASN A 31 1.38 0.49 -22.37
CA ASN A 31 1.91 1.43 -23.36
C ASN A 31 2.73 0.65 -24.39
N ASP A 32 2.16 0.37 -25.56
CA ASP A 32 2.88 -0.15 -26.74
C ASP A 32 3.88 0.86 -27.34
N GLY A 33 4.17 1.95 -26.63
CA GLY A 33 5.20 2.92 -26.94
C GLY A 33 6.46 2.65 -26.13
N GLU A 34 7.62 2.68 -26.73
CA GLU A 34 8.91 2.73 -26.07
C GLU A 34 8.88 3.90 -25.07
N GLY A 35 8.64 3.59 -23.80
CA GLY A 35 8.60 4.60 -22.75
C GLY A 35 9.99 5.19 -22.56
N SER A 36 10.19 6.41 -23.05
CA SER A 36 11.40 7.22 -22.83
C SER A 36 11.53 7.72 -21.39
N GLY A 37 10.77 7.18 -20.45
CA GLY A 37 10.75 7.62 -19.06
C GLY A 37 11.67 6.80 -18.17
N VAL A 38 12.10 7.43 -17.07
CA VAL A 38 12.86 6.76 -16.00
C VAL A 38 11.99 5.65 -15.38
N ALA A 39 12.54 4.45 -15.23
CA ALA A 39 11.83 3.39 -14.52
C ALA A 39 11.69 3.77 -13.03
N PRO A 40 10.57 3.44 -12.37
CA PRO A 40 10.38 3.79 -10.96
C PRO A 40 11.51 3.31 -10.04
N THR A 41 12.05 2.13 -10.31
CA THR A 41 13.17 1.56 -9.55
C THR A 41 14.49 2.31 -9.77
N ASP A 42 14.72 2.82 -10.98
CA ASP A 42 15.90 3.62 -11.28
C ASP A 42 15.80 4.99 -10.60
N ALA A 43 14.59 5.56 -10.58
CA ALA A 43 14.33 6.83 -9.90
C ALA A 43 14.62 6.77 -8.39
N LEU A 44 14.44 5.61 -7.73
CA LEU A 44 14.76 5.43 -6.30
C LEU A 44 16.25 5.71 -6.01
N SER A 45 17.15 5.27 -6.88
CA SER A 45 18.58 5.43 -6.70
C SER A 45 19.11 6.74 -7.31
N ILE A 46 18.57 7.19 -8.44
CA ILE A 46 19.04 8.41 -9.13
C ILE A 46 18.74 9.67 -8.29
N TYR A 47 17.60 9.68 -7.60
CA TYR A 47 17.11 10.87 -6.87
C TYR A 47 17.18 10.72 -5.35
N ASP A 48 18.05 9.88 -4.83
CA ASP A 48 18.21 9.62 -3.39
C ASP A 48 18.59 10.88 -2.58
N GLN A 49 19.35 11.78 -3.17
CA GLN A 49 19.76 13.05 -2.57
C GLN A 49 18.67 14.14 -2.60
N MET A 50 17.64 13.97 -3.44
CA MET A 50 16.57 14.96 -3.60
C MET A 50 15.36 14.66 -2.73
N VAL A 51 15.10 13.37 -2.48
CA VAL A 51 13.93 12.91 -1.72
C VAL A 51 14.40 11.90 -0.67
N HIS A 52 14.33 12.25 0.59
CA HIS A 52 14.80 11.39 1.69
C HIS A 52 13.85 10.22 1.94
N HIS A 53 12.54 10.44 1.90
CA HIS A 53 11.54 9.39 2.06
C HIS A 53 11.01 8.95 0.70
N ARG A 54 11.48 7.81 0.23
CA ARG A 54 11.14 7.24 -1.08
C ARG A 54 10.24 6.03 -0.91
N GLY A 55 8.97 6.22 -1.19
CA GLY A 55 7.95 5.20 -1.07
C GLY A 55 7.75 4.38 -2.34
N VAL A 56 7.32 3.16 -2.14
CA VAL A 56 6.91 2.26 -3.23
C VAL A 56 5.60 1.58 -2.87
N ILE A 57 4.83 1.22 -3.89
CA ILE A 57 3.61 0.43 -3.69
C ILE A 57 4.00 -1.01 -3.36
N LEU A 58 3.34 -1.55 -2.32
CA LEU A 58 3.44 -2.91 -1.83
C LEU A 58 2.09 -3.63 -1.98
N ILE A 59 2.08 -4.75 -2.68
CA ILE A 59 0.87 -5.56 -2.91
C ILE A 59 1.11 -6.95 -2.33
N PRO A 60 0.75 -7.20 -1.05
CA PRO A 60 1.12 -8.43 -0.34
C PRO A 60 0.55 -9.70 -0.97
N THR A 61 -0.50 -9.58 -1.76
CA THR A 61 -1.17 -10.70 -2.43
C THR A 61 -0.61 -11.00 -3.82
N ARG A 62 0.30 -10.16 -4.34
CA ARG A 62 0.85 -10.33 -5.68
C ARG A 62 1.94 -11.40 -5.68
N ASP A 63 1.91 -12.26 -6.69
CA ASP A 63 2.96 -13.26 -6.89
C ASP A 63 4.35 -12.61 -7.00
N SER A 64 5.35 -13.29 -6.40
CA SER A 64 6.75 -12.83 -6.37
C SER A 64 6.97 -11.44 -5.73
N GLU A 65 6.01 -10.89 -4.97
CA GLU A 65 6.14 -9.55 -4.36
C GLU A 65 7.28 -9.48 -3.35
N GLN A 66 7.60 -10.58 -2.64
CA GLN A 66 8.76 -10.66 -1.75
C GLN A 66 10.06 -10.23 -2.46
N GLY A 67 10.33 -10.84 -3.61
CA GLY A 67 11.50 -10.52 -4.42
C GLY A 67 11.46 -9.09 -4.99
N ARG A 68 10.28 -8.65 -5.42
CA ARG A 68 10.07 -7.28 -5.95
C ARG A 68 10.30 -6.23 -4.87
N PHE A 69 9.76 -6.45 -3.68
CA PHE A 69 9.89 -5.50 -2.58
C PHE A 69 11.34 -5.44 -2.07
N ASN A 70 12.00 -6.61 -1.95
CA ASN A 70 13.42 -6.67 -1.62
C ASN A 70 14.28 -5.90 -2.65
N PHE A 71 14.00 -6.08 -3.95
CA PHE A 71 14.69 -5.34 -5.00
C PHE A 71 14.49 -3.82 -4.84
N LYS A 72 13.26 -3.36 -4.59
CA LYS A 72 12.96 -1.95 -4.37
C LYS A 72 13.67 -1.38 -3.14
N CYS A 73 13.77 -2.15 -2.05
CA CYS A 73 14.54 -1.76 -0.86
C CYS A 73 16.03 -1.62 -1.19
N ASN A 74 16.59 -2.56 -1.96
CA ASN A 74 17.98 -2.48 -2.44
C ASN A 74 18.24 -1.27 -3.35
N GLN A 75 17.23 -0.78 -4.06
CA GLN A 75 17.30 0.44 -4.87
C GLN A 75 17.06 1.73 -4.06
N GLY A 76 16.86 1.62 -2.74
CA GLY A 76 16.75 2.78 -1.86
C GLY A 76 15.33 3.16 -1.45
N ALA A 77 14.34 2.28 -1.59
CA ALA A 77 13.02 2.50 -1.00
C ALA A 77 13.14 2.53 0.54
N THR A 78 12.61 3.59 1.15
CA THR A 78 12.63 3.79 2.60
C THR A 78 11.30 3.42 3.26
N PHE A 79 10.21 3.39 2.50
CA PHE A 79 8.93 2.89 2.96
C PHE A 79 8.14 2.16 1.86
N GLY A 80 7.26 1.27 2.29
CA GLY A 80 6.28 0.60 1.46
C GLY A 80 4.86 1.01 1.82
N MET A 81 4.08 1.49 0.86
CA MET A 81 2.66 1.76 1.06
C MET A 81 1.85 0.61 0.48
N THR A 82 1.02 -0.03 1.32
CA THR A 82 0.18 -1.12 0.83
C THR A 82 -0.94 -0.59 -0.07
N GLN A 83 -1.41 -1.43 -0.97
CA GLN A 83 -2.76 -1.26 -1.50
C GLN A 83 -3.78 -1.35 -0.36
N LEU A 84 -5.02 -0.88 -0.60
CA LEU A 84 -6.10 -1.03 0.39
C LEU A 84 -6.21 -2.50 0.81
N LEU A 85 -6.06 -2.77 2.10
CA LEU A 85 -6.06 -4.11 2.65
C LEU A 85 -7.50 -4.63 2.84
N TYR A 86 -7.80 -5.76 2.22
CA TYR A 86 -9.04 -6.52 2.38
C TYR A 86 -8.78 -7.96 2.81
N SER A 87 -7.55 -8.25 3.21
CA SER A 87 -7.13 -9.49 3.86
C SER A 87 -5.99 -9.20 4.84
N ASP A 88 -5.64 -10.16 5.66
CA ASP A 88 -4.49 -10.11 6.55
C ASP A 88 -3.19 -10.67 5.92
N ALA A 89 -3.16 -10.80 4.59
CA ALA A 89 -2.00 -11.32 3.85
C ALA A 89 -0.69 -10.56 4.14
N ILE A 90 -0.79 -9.27 4.47
CA ILE A 90 0.37 -8.45 4.86
C ILE A 90 1.11 -9.01 6.09
N VAL A 91 0.41 -9.65 7.03
CA VAL A 91 1.03 -10.24 8.22
C VAL A 91 1.99 -11.36 7.84
N GLY A 92 1.52 -12.32 7.03
CA GLY A 92 2.36 -13.39 6.50
C GLY A 92 3.50 -12.84 5.64
N PHE A 93 3.19 -11.89 4.77
CA PHE A 93 4.18 -11.24 3.91
C PHE A 93 5.33 -10.62 4.72
N LEU A 94 5.04 -9.79 5.72
CA LEU A 94 6.06 -9.11 6.53
C LEU A 94 6.81 -10.10 7.43
N THR A 95 6.14 -11.13 7.94
CA THR A 95 6.78 -12.20 8.70
C THR A 95 7.85 -12.91 7.88
N ASP A 96 7.52 -13.27 6.63
CA ASP A 96 8.44 -13.96 5.75
C ASP A 96 9.54 -13.03 5.24
N PHE A 97 9.20 -11.76 4.93
CA PHE A 97 10.17 -10.75 4.53
C PHE A 97 11.21 -10.50 5.63
N ALA A 98 10.78 -10.43 6.90
CA ALA A 98 11.67 -10.27 8.05
C ALA A 98 12.65 -11.44 8.24
N ARG A 99 12.29 -12.64 7.81
CA ARG A 99 13.16 -13.83 7.86
C ARG A 99 14.17 -13.87 6.71
N GLN A 100 13.83 -13.27 5.57
CA GLN A 100 14.59 -13.38 4.34
C GLN A 100 15.57 -12.21 4.14
N THR A 101 15.34 -11.05 4.80
CA THR A 101 16.12 -9.84 4.59
C THR A 101 16.33 -9.06 5.89
N GLU A 102 17.40 -8.25 5.92
CA GLU A 102 17.66 -7.30 7.00
C GLU A 102 16.91 -5.95 6.82
N HIS A 103 16.25 -5.76 5.68
CA HIS A 103 15.51 -4.53 5.44
C HIS A 103 14.33 -4.37 6.39
N ARG A 104 14.21 -3.18 6.98
CA ARG A 104 13.10 -2.78 7.85
C ARG A 104 12.57 -1.41 7.42
N PRO A 105 12.09 -1.28 6.17
CA PRO A 105 11.49 -0.02 5.72
C PRO A 105 10.23 0.26 6.56
N GLU A 106 9.84 1.51 6.63
CA GLU A 106 8.53 1.87 7.18
C GLU A 106 7.41 1.24 6.34
N ILE A 107 6.38 0.72 6.98
CA ILE A 107 5.21 0.15 6.31
C ILE A 107 3.98 1.01 6.57
N LEU A 108 3.48 1.63 5.51
CA LEU A 108 2.24 2.39 5.50
C LEU A 108 1.09 1.44 5.20
N LEU A 109 0.34 1.06 6.22
CA LEU A 109 -0.80 0.16 6.12
C LEU A 109 -2.03 0.93 5.66
N SER A 110 -2.56 0.62 4.49
CA SER A 110 -3.68 1.36 3.89
C SER A 110 -5.01 0.66 4.14
N PHE A 111 -5.94 1.38 4.75
CA PHE A 111 -7.31 0.95 4.95
C PHE A 111 -8.26 1.98 4.35
N GLY A 112 -9.35 1.51 3.74
CA GLY A 112 -10.22 2.40 3.04
C GLY A 112 -11.69 2.08 3.16
N PHE A 113 -12.51 3.13 3.13
CA PHE A 113 -13.95 3.02 3.03
C PHE A 113 -14.37 3.33 1.60
N VAL A 114 -14.65 2.29 0.82
CA VAL A 114 -15.04 2.41 -0.60
C VAL A 114 -16.51 2.11 -0.74
N PRO A 115 -17.36 3.06 -1.21
CA PRO A 115 -18.79 2.86 -1.33
C PRO A 115 -19.21 1.83 -2.37
N LYS A 116 -18.33 1.59 -3.40
CA LYS A 116 -18.55 0.59 -4.46
C LYS A 116 -17.38 -0.36 -4.51
N PHE A 117 -17.49 -1.45 -3.79
CA PHE A 117 -16.42 -2.45 -3.67
C PHE A 117 -16.09 -3.19 -4.98
N GLU A 118 -17.04 -3.26 -5.94
CA GLU A 118 -16.82 -3.90 -7.24
C GLU A 118 -15.65 -3.29 -8.00
N ASN A 119 -15.44 -1.97 -7.87
CA ASN A 119 -14.32 -1.30 -8.50
C ASN A 119 -12.98 -1.75 -7.91
N ARG A 120 -12.95 -2.13 -6.63
CA ARG A 120 -11.75 -2.64 -5.98
C ARG A 120 -11.35 -4.02 -6.50
N VAL A 121 -12.33 -4.91 -6.69
CA VAL A 121 -12.09 -6.24 -7.28
C VAL A 121 -11.48 -6.11 -8.67
N ARG A 122 -11.98 -5.19 -9.50
CA ARG A 122 -11.40 -4.93 -10.83
C ARG A 122 -9.96 -4.44 -10.75
N LEU A 123 -9.66 -3.53 -9.82
CA LEU A 123 -8.30 -3.02 -9.63
C LEU A 123 -7.36 -4.14 -9.18
N ILE A 124 -7.76 -4.97 -8.20
CA ILE A 124 -6.95 -6.11 -7.74
C ILE A 124 -6.67 -7.06 -8.90
N ASN A 125 -7.70 -7.48 -9.64
CA ASN A 125 -7.52 -8.37 -10.79
C ASN A 125 -6.59 -7.79 -11.85
N TRP A 126 -6.69 -6.49 -12.09
CA TRP A 126 -5.82 -5.81 -13.05
C TRP A 126 -4.36 -5.76 -12.56
N LEU A 127 -4.13 -5.46 -11.27
CA LEU A 127 -2.78 -5.35 -10.70
C LEU A 127 -2.05 -6.69 -10.62
N ILE A 128 -2.76 -7.76 -10.26
CA ILE A 128 -2.18 -9.08 -10.00
C ILE A 128 -2.09 -9.90 -11.28
N GLN A 129 -3.05 -9.76 -12.19
CA GLN A 129 -3.19 -10.54 -13.43
C GLN A 129 -3.13 -12.07 -13.21
N ASP A 130 -3.47 -12.51 -12.00
CA ASP A 130 -3.41 -13.91 -11.57
C ASP A 130 -4.75 -14.33 -10.96
N PRO A 131 -5.67 -14.83 -11.79
CA PRO A 131 -6.99 -15.27 -11.32
C PRO A 131 -6.95 -16.57 -10.50
N GLY A 132 -5.82 -17.28 -10.49
CA GLY A 132 -5.63 -18.53 -9.74
C GLY A 132 -5.09 -18.35 -8.32
N ASN A 133 -4.86 -17.13 -7.87
CA ASN A 133 -4.32 -16.86 -6.55
C ASN A 133 -5.40 -16.95 -5.47
N ASP A 134 -5.30 -17.93 -4.58
CA ASP A 134 -6.27 -18.18 -3.50
C ASP A 134 -6.43 -16.99 -2.55
N VAL A 135 -5.37 -16.23 -2.30
CA VAL A 135 -5.44 -15.05 -1.44
C VAL A 135 -6.28 -13.96 -2.08
N VAL A 136 -6.15 -13.78 -3.39
CA VAL A 136 -7.01 -12.87 -4.17
C VAL A 136 -8.47 -13.31 -4.12
N ALA A 137 -8.74 -14.61 -4.22
CA ALA A 137 -10.09 -15.14 -4.09
C ALA A 137 -10.70 -14.84 -2.71
N HIS A 138 -9.92 -14.93 -1.63
CA HIS A 138 -10.34 -14.53 -0.29
C HIS A 138 -10.64 -13.02 -0.20
N GLU A 139 -9.81 -12.16 -0.77
CA GLU A 139 -10.07 -10.71 -0.82
C GLU A 139 -11.35 -10.40 -1.60
N GLN A 140 -11.55 -11.05 -2.75
CA GLN A 140 -12.78 -10.91 -3.55
C GLN A 140 -14.02 -11.33 -2.77
N ALA A 141 -13.96 -12.45 -2.06
CA ALA A 141 -15.07 -12.93 -1.22
C ALA A 141 -15.37 -11.96 -0.07
N PHE A 142 -14.32 -11.41 0.57
CA PHE A 142 -14.49 -10.42 1.63
C PHE A 142 -15.09 -9.11 1.09
N VAL A 143 -14.61 -8.61 -0.04
CA VAL A 143 -15.14 -7.41 -0.71
C VAL A 143 -16.60 -7.62 -1.11
N SER A 144 -16.95 -8.80 -1.64
CA SER A 144 -18.34 -9.16 -1.98
C SER A 144 -19.22 -9.14 -0.72
N LYS A 145 -18.76 -9.77 0.36
CA LYS A 145 -19.45 -9.75 1.65
C LYS A 145 -19.68 -8.34 2.17
N LEU A 146 -18.67 -7.47 2.07
CA LEU A 146 -18.81 -6.05 2.45
C LEU A 146 -19.86 -5.35 1.58
N SER A 147 -19.82 -5.59 0.26
CA SER A 147 -20.78 -4.98 -0.68
C SER A 147 -22.23 -5.30 -0.29
N ASP A 148 -22.49 -6.55 0.05
CA ASP A 148 -23.82 -7.07 0.32
C ASP A 148 -24.30 -6.84 1.77
N SER A 149 -23.41 -6.34 2.65
CA SER A 149 -23.71 -6.15 4.07
C SER A 149 -24.37 -4.81 4.38
N GLU A 150 -25.18 -4.77 5.43
CA GLU A 150 -25.67 -3.53 6.02
C GLU A 150 -24.53 -2.67 6.59
N PRO A 151 -24.68 -1.34 6.66
CA PRO A 151 -23.61 -0.41 7.06
C PRO A 151 -22.90 -0.78 8.37
N GLU A 152 -23.66 -1.19 9.39
CA GLU A 152 -23.09 -1.56 10.69
C GLU A 152 -22.25 -2.84 10.61
N LEU A 153 -22.68 -3.82 9.84
CA LEU A 153 -21.89 -5.04 9.63
C LEU A 153 -20.62 -4.75 8.81
N LYS A 154 -20.70 -3.87 7.80
CA LYS A 154 -19.52 -3.41 7.06
C LYS A 154 -18.48 -2.81 8.01
N ARG A 155 -18.91 -1.89 8.88
CA ARG A 155 -18.07 -1.24 9.87
C ARG A 155 -17.40 -2.27 10.77
N LYS A 156 -18.17 -3.17 11.34
CA LYS A 156 -17.67 -4.25 12.20
C LYS A 156 -16.61 -5.11 11.50
N LEU A 157 -16.90 -5.58 10.29
CA LEU A 157 -15.97 -6.43 9.52
C LEU A 157 -14.66 -5.69 9.19
N MET A 158 -14.75 -4.41 8.82
CA MET A 158 -13.55 -3.60 8.55
C MET A 158 -12.71 -3.38 9.81
N LEU A 159 -13.34 -3.12 10.96
CA LEU A 159 -12.64 -2.98 12.22
C LEU A 159 -12.00 -4.29 12.71
N GLU A 160 -12.66 -5.42 12.50
CA GLU A 160 -12.11 -6.74 12.82
C GLU A 160 -10.87 -7.02 11.97
N LEU A 161 -10.93 -6.77 10.66
CA LEU A 161 -9.77 -6.91 9.78
C LEU A 161 -8.64 -5.96 10.19
N TYR A 162 -8.94 -4.69 10.44
CA TYR A 162 -7.97 -3.70 10.88
C TYR A 162 -7.22 -4.16 12.12
N LYS A 163 -7.94 -4.54 13.18
CA LYS A 163 -7.36 -5.02 14.44
C LYS A 163 -6.48 -6.26 14.21
N LYS A 164 -6.97 -7.22 13.42
CA LYS A 164 -6.21 -8.42 13.08
C LYS A 164 -4.88 -8.11 12.40
N VAL A 165 -4.87 -7.14 11.47
CA VAL A 165 -3.64 -6.72 10.79
C VAL A 165 -2.71 -6.01 11.77
N ILE A 166 -3.19 -5.01 12.51
CA ILE A 166 -2.36 -4.23 13.44
C ILE A 166 -1.72 -5.15 14.48
N ASP A 167 -2.51 -6.02 15.12
CA ASP A 167 -2.00 -6.96 16.11
C ASP A 167 -0.99 -7.95 15.52
N GLY A 168 -1.23 -8.37 14.27
CA GLY A 168 -0.37 -9.33 13.58
C GLY A 168 0.98 -8.76 13.14
N VAL A 169 1.11 -7.45 12.96
CA VAL A 169 2.36 -6.82 12.50
C VAL A 169 3.12 -6.07 13.61
N ALA A 170 2.49 -5.80 14.75
CA ALA A 170 3.03 -4.94 15.80
C ALA A 170 4.43 -5.36 16.29
N ASP A 171 4.67 -6.66 16.41
CA ASP A 171 5.92 -7.20 16.98
C ASP A 171 6.95 -7.64 15.91
N LEU A 172 6.73 -7.31 14.63
CA LEU A 172 7.62 -7.73 13.54
C LEU A 172 8.86 -6.82 13.35
N GLY A 173 8.97 -5.73 14.13
CA GLY A 173 10.13 -4.85 14.12
C GLY A 173 10.19 -3.88 12.95
N TYR A 174 9.07 -3.60 12.29
CA TYR A 174 8.96 -2.55 11.28
C TYR A 174 8.47 -1.24 11.89
N PRO A 175 9.00 -0.07 11.49
CA PRO A 175 8.29 1.17 11.68
C PRO A 175 6.94 1.10 10.96
N LEU A 176 5.86 1.40 11.67
CA LEU A 176 4.50 1.26 11.13
C LEU A 176 3.80 2.61 11.12
N SER A 177 3.07 2.88 10.06
CA SER A 177 2.14 3.99 9.91
C SER A 177 0.84 3.52 9.29
N ILE A 178 -0.23 4.28 9.45
CA ILE A 178 -1.52 3.97 8.84
C ILE A 178 -1.94 5.05 7.87
N HIS A 179 -2.55 4.63 6.77
CA HIS A 179 -3.19 5.48 5.77
C HIS A 179 -4.68 5.13 5.70
N LEU A 180 -5.54 6.12 5.98
CA LEU A 180 -6.99 5.97 5.93
C LEU A 180 -7.53 6.71 4.71
N GLU A 181 -8.22 5.99 3.84
CA GLU A 181 -8.62 6.48 2.53
C GLU A 181 -10.13 6.43 2.32
N ALA A 182 -10.72 7.55 1.92
CA ALA A 182 -12.10 7.65 1.48
C ALA A 182 -12.16 8.36 0.11
N PRO A 183 -11.82 7.67 -0.99
CA PRO A 183 -11.57 8.28 -2.30
C PRO A 183 -12.79 8.98 -2.91
N TYR A 184 -13.99 8.72 -2.41
CA TYR A 184 -15.24 9.34 -2.87
C TYR A 184 -15.85 10.31 -1.83
N GLY A 185 -15.03 10.74 -0.87
CA GLY A 185 -15.43 11.61 0.22
C GLY A 185 -15.77 10.86 1.51
N VAL A 186 -15.59 11.56 2.62
CA VAL A 186 -15.81 10.98 3.95
C VAL A 186 -17.28 11.10 4.32
N SER A 187 -17.98 9.97 4.36
CA SER A 187 -19.34 9.87 4.92
C SER A 187 -19.28 9.75 6.46
N SER A 188 -20.39 10.02 7.17
CA SER A 188 -20.45 9.82 8.62
C SER A 188 -20.05 8.40 9.05
N PRO A 189 -20.52 7.31 8.40
CA PRO A 189 -20.05 5.97 8.75
C PRO A 189 -18.56 5.74 8.50
N ALA A 190 -17.98 6.32 7.45
CA ALA A 190 -16.54 6.25 7.20
C ALA A 190 -15.76 6.99 8.28
N PHE A 191 -16.20 8.20 8.65
CA PHE A 191 -15.56 8.99 9.70
C PHE A 191 -15.58 8.27 11.06
N GLU A 192 -16.72 7.72 11.45
CA GLU A 192 -16.86 6.95 12.69
C GLU A 192 -15.94 5.72 12.69
N THR A 193 -15.86 5.01 11.57
CA THR A 193 -14.96 3.85 11.41
C THR A 193 -13.51 4.27 11.56
N PHE A 194 -13.10 5.34 10.91
CA PHE A 194 -11.73 5.86 11.01
C PHE A 194 -11.39 6.37 12.41
N ALA A 195 -12.34 7.00 13.11
CA ALA A 195 -12.14 7.40 14.49
C ALA A 195 -11.89 6.20 15.42
N GLU A 196 -12.61 5.10 15.23
CA GLU A 196 -12.37 3.85 15.98
C GLU A 196 -11.03 3.19 15.61
N MET A 197 -10.64 3.21 14.34
CA MET A 197 -9.33 2.73 13.90
C MET A 197 -8.21 3.54 14.55
N LEU A 198 -8.32 4.86 14.56
CA LEU A 198 -7.33 5.75 15.20
C LEU A 198 -7.29 5.57 16.73
N ALA A 199 -8.43 5.35 17.38
CA ALA A 199 -8.48 5.06 18.81
C ALA A 199 -7.84 3.71 19.17
N TYR A 200 -7.89 2.74 18.27
CA TYR A 200 -7.21 1.45 18.43
C TYR A 200 -5.71 1.55 18.16
N TRP A 201 -5.32 2.40 17.22
CA TRP A 201 -3.93 2.72 16.93
C TRP A 201 -3.36 3.52 18.11
N ALA A 202 -2.64 2.83 18.99
CA ALA A 202 -1.96 3.48 20.11
C ALA A 202 -0.48 3.66 19.76
N PRO A 203 -0.02 4.86 19.37
CA PRO A 203 1.39 5.13 19.04
C PRO A 203 2.33 4.87 20.23
N ASP A 204 1.80 4.81 21.45
CA ASP A 204 2.56 4.59 22.67
C ASP A 204 2.77 3.09 23.02
N LYS A 205 2.38 2.18 22.14
CA LYS A 205 2.63 0.73 22.31
C LYS A 205 3.90 0.24 21.61
N ASN A 206 4.64 1.12 20.95
CA ASN A 206 5.91 0.82 20.29
C ASN A 206 7.12 1.43 21.01
#